data_843e688c7b747f7d278c590c4361426d
#
_entry.id   843e688c7b747f7d278c590c4361426d
#
_cell.length_a   1.000
_cell.length_b   1.000
_cell.length_c   1.000
_cell.angle_alpha   90.00
_cell.angle_beta   90.00
_cell.angle_gamma   90.00
#
_symmetry.space_group_name_H-M   'P 1'
#
loop_
_entity.id
_entity.type
_entity.pdbx_description
1 polymer ?
#
loop_
_entity_poly.entity_id
_entity_poly.type
_entity_poly.pdbx_seq_one_letter_code
_entity_poly.pdbx_strand_id
1 'polypeptide(L)'
;MSLMRLVYASRSRLVEGHRAAELGRIVATANRLNAANHITGFLLATPGAFAQVLEGAQIDVAETYGRIVTDPRHTGIRLLAEQPLRARGFSQWSMGVAERDETTAFIFGLYGVSPEHDLQDQPVEALLDLAGELSRHRA
;
A
#
# COMPACT_ATOMS: atom_id res chain seq x y z
N MET A 1 4.74 -8.91 22.38
CA MET A 1 3.98 -7.96 21.55
C MET A 1 3.56 -8.64 20.26
N SER A 2 2.28 -8.53 19.94
CA SER A 2 1.73 -9.19 18.75
C SER A 2 1.93 -8.33 17.52
N LEU A 3 2.47 -8.92 16.47
CA LEU A 3 2.52 -8.29 15.16
C LEU A 3 1.25 -8.61 14.39
N MET A 4 0.82 -7.64 13.59
CA MET A 4 -0.36 -7.74 12.77
C MET A 4 -0.08 -7.18 11.38
N ARG A 5 -0.72 -7.76 10.38
CA ARG A 5 -0.76 -7.24 9.02
C ARG A 5 -2.17 -6.80 8.68
N LEU A 6 -2.27 -5.62 8.12
CA LEU A 6 -3.52 -5.10 7.59
C LEU A 6 -3.32 -4.78 6.11
N VAL A 7 -4.28 -5.18 5.27
CA VAL A 7 -4.26 -4.86 3.84
C VAL A 7 -5.57 -4.18 3.48
N TYR A 8 -5.48 -3.07 2.77
CA TYR A 8 -6.67 -2.39 2.24
C TYR A 8 -6.41 -1.98 0.79
N ALA A 9 -7.50 -1.69 0.10
CA ALA A 9 -7.46 -1.06 -1.21
C ALA A 9 -8.46 0.08 -1.27
N SER A 10 -8.22 1.06 -2.13
CA SER A 10 -9.07 2.23 -2.26
C SER A 10 -8.98 2.80 -3.66
N ARG A 11 -9.89 3.72 -3.99
CA ARG A 11 -9.81 4.46 -5.24
C ARG A 11 -9.04 5.75 -5.05
N SER A 12 -8.16 6.06 -5.99
CA SER A 12 -7.37 7.28 -5.97
C SER A 12 -8.26 8.47 -6.37
N ARG A 13 -8.08 9.59 -5.66
CA ARG A 13 -8.68 10.87 -6.03
C ARG A 13 -7.61 11.86 -6.49
N LEU A 14 -6.40 11.39 -6.76
CA LEU A 14 -5.34 12.27 -7.22
C LEU A 14 -5.60 12.72 -8.64
N VAL A 15 -5.41 14.02 -8.87
CA VAL A 15 -5.55 14.62 -10.19
C VAL A 15 -4.31 14.30 -11.02
N GLU A 16 -4.49 13.86 -12.27
CA GLU A 16 -3.39 13.34 -13.08
C GLU A 16 -2.20 14.30 -13.16
N GLY A 17 -2.43 15.59 -13.40
CA GLY A 17 -1.35 16.56 -13.51
C GLY A 17 -0.58 16.82 -12.22
N HIS A 18 -1.11 16.39 -11.09
CA HIS A 18 -0.49 16.60 -9.77
C HIS A 18 -0.19 15.28 -9.06
N ARG A 19 -0.45 14.14 -9.71
CA ARG A 19 -0.39 12.83 -9.05
C ARG A 19 1.01 12.51 -8.53
N ALA A 20 2.04 12.72 -9.33
CA ALA A 20 3.41 12.40 -8.93
C ALA A 20 3.83 13.19 -7.69
N ALA A 21 3.54 14.49 -7.66
CA ALA A 21 3.87 15.34 -6.52
C ALA A 21 3.09 14.96 -5.27
N GLU A 22 1.79 14.68 -5.43
CA GLU A 22 0.93 14.26 -4.31
C GLU A 22 1.36 12.90 -3.78
N LEU A 23 1.67 11.95 -4.65
CA LEU A 23 2.13 10.64 -4.23
C LEU A 23 3.44 10.75 -3.46
N GLY A 24 4.36 11.60 -3.91
CA GLY A 24 5.60 11.87 -3.20
C GLY A 24 5.36 12.39 -1.79
N ARG A 25 4.40 13.28 -1.62
CA ARG A 25 4.04 13.82 -0.29
C ARG A 25 3.42 12.74 0.59
N ILE A 26 2.56 11.89 0.03
CA ILE A 26 1.96 10.77 0.77
C ILE A 26 3.06 9.85 1.31
N VAL A 27 3.98 9.46 0.45
CA VAL A 27 5.06 8.54 0.82
C VAL A 27 6.00 9.17 1.85
N ALA A 28 6.37 10.44 1.68
CA ALA A 28 7.24 11.14 2.62
C ALA A 28 6.60 11.22 4.01
N THR A 29 5.32 11.59 4.07
CA THR A 29 4.58 11.66 5.33
C THR A 29 4.47 10.29 5.97
N ALA A 30 4.14 9.26 5.17
CA ALA A 30 4.01 7.90 5.66
C ALA A 30 5.34 7.38 6.22
N ASN A 31 6.45 7.62 5.53
CA ASN A 31 7.76 7.20 6.03
C ASN A 31 8.07 7.81 7.38
N ARG A 32 7.81 9.10 7.54
CA ARG A 32 8.08 9.80 8.79
C ARG A 32 7.21 9.28 9.95
N LEU A 33 5.89 9.18 9.70
CA LEU A 33 4.95 8.76 10.76
C LEU A 33 5.09 7.27 11.07
N ASN A 34 5.29 6.46 10.05
CA ASN A 34 5.43 5.02 10.24
C ASN A 34 6.72 4.67 10.97
N ALA A 35 7.82 5.37 10.67
CA ALA A 35 9.07 5.16 11.41
C ALA A 35 8.89 5.47 12.90
N ALA A 36 8.16 6.55 13.22
CA ALA A 36 7.90 6.93 14.60
C ALA A 36 7.03 5.91 15.33
N ASN A 37 6.14 5.22 14.62
CA ASN A 37 5.18 4.27 15.20
C ASN A 37 5.58 2.81 14.97
N HIS A 38 6.79 2.55 14.49
CA HIS A 38 7.30 1.20 14.23
C HIS A 38 6.40 0.43 13.24
N ILE A 39 5.82 1.13 12.27
CA ILE A 39 5.06 0.53 11.18
C ILE A 39 5.99 0.32 9.99
N THR A 40 5.86 -0.83 9.35
CA THR A 40 6.51 -1.09 8.07
C THR A 40 5.43 -1.49 7.06
N GLY A 41 5.75 -1.42 5.78
CA GLY A 41 4.77 -1.79 4.77
C GLY A 41 5.16 -1.38 3.37
N PHE A 42 4.19 -1.54 2.46
CA PHE A 42 4.41 -1.28 1.06
C PHE A 42 3.12 -0.75 0.43
N LEU A 43 3.26 0.30 -0.39
CA LEU A 43 2.15 0.95 -1.08
C LEU A 43 2.23 0.62 -2.57
N LEU A 44 1.12 0.12 -3.10
CA LEU A 44 0.92 -0.07 -4.53
C LEU A 44 0.03 1.06 -5.03
N ALA A 45 0.40 1.69 -6.13
CA ALA A 45 -0.38 2.77 -6.71
C ALA A 45 -0.54 2.58 -8.22
N THR A 46 -1.76 2.82 -8.70
CA THR A 46 -2.07 2.92 -10.12
C THR A 46 -2.73 4.28 -10.34
N PRO A 47 -2.95 4.69 -11.59
CA PRO A 47 -3.70 5.93 -11.82
C PRO A 47 -5.06 5.97 -11.13
N GLY A 48 -5.72 4.82 -10.96
CA GLY A 48 -7.08 4.76 -10.42
C GLY A 48 -7.21 4.24 -9.01
N ALA A 49 -6.15 3.70 -8.40
CA ALA A 49 -6.30 2.98 -7.14
C ALA A 49 -5.04 2.96 -6.29
N PHE A 50 -5.25 2.65 -5.01
CA PHE A 50 -4.18 2.33 -4.07
C PHE A 50 -4.45 0.98 -3.44
N ALA A 51 -3.39 0.28 -3.06
CA ALA A 51 -3.44 -0.84 -2.13
C ALA A 51 -2.24 -0.76 -1.22
N GLN A 52 -2.41 -1.06 0.05
CA GLN A 52 -1.32 -0.89 1.00
C GLN A 52 -1.31 -2.02 2.01
N VAL A 53 -0.09 -2.46 2.33
CA VAL A 53 0.17 -3.41 3.39
C VAL A 53 0.79 -2.65 4.56
N LEU A 54 0.22 -2.82 5.74
CA LEU A 54 0.75 -2.23 6.99
C LEU A 54 1.08 -3.36 7.95
N GLU A 55 2.26 -3.30 8.56
CA GLU A 55 2.70 -4.30 9.52
C GLU A 55 3.27 -3.63 10.77
N GLY A 56 2.87 -4.13 11.92
CA GLY A 56 3.33 -3.60 13.20
C GLY A 56 2.49 -4.14 14.35
N ALA A 57 2.66 -3.53 15.54
CA ALA A 57 1.82 -3.86 16.67
C ALA A 57 0.37 -3.48 16.37
N GLN A 58 -0.57 -4.26 16.87
CA GLN A 58 -1.99 -4.07 16.56
C GLN A 58 -2.47 -2.64 16.83
N ILE A 59 -2.10 -2.06 17.96
CA ILE A 59 -2.54 -0.71 18.31
C ILE A 59 -1.96 0.34 17.34
N ASP A 60 -0.72 0.16 16.92
CA ASP A 60 -0.06 1.09 16.00
C ASP A 60 -0.65 0.98 14.60
N VAL A 61 -0.94 -0.24 14.15
CA VAL A 61 -1.58 -0.47 12.85
C VAL A 61 -2.99 0.14 12.84
N ALA A 62 -3.76 -0.07 13.91
CA ALA A 62 -5.11 0.48 14.01
C ALA A 62 -5.10 2.01 13.97
N GLU A 63 -4.19 2.64 14.68
CA GLU A 63 -4.05 4.09 14.69
C GLU A 63 -3.67 4.63 13.31
N THR A 64 -2.70 3.97 12.67
CA THR A 64 -2.26 4.36 11.34
C THR A 64 -3.39 4.24 10.32
N TYR A 65 -4.11 3.12 10.35
CA TYR A 65 -5.26 2.93 9.45
C TYR A 65 -6.34 3.96 9.70
N GLY A 66 -6.60 4.31 10.97
CA GLY A 66 -7.56 5.36 11.33
C GLY A 66 -7.25 6.71 10.70
N ARG A 67 -5.96 7.06 10.59
CA ARG A 67 -5.55 8.29 9.90
C ARG A 67 -5.74 8.17 8.39
N ILE A 68 -5.43 7.00 7.84
CA ILE A 68 -5.53 6.76 6.39
C ILE A 68 -6.97 6.89 5.92
N VAL A 69 -7.94 6.35 6.66
CA VAL A 69 -9.34 6.37 6.21
C VAL A 69 -9.92 7.77 6.15
N THR A 70 -9.31 8.75 6.82
CA THR A 70 -9.78 10.15 6.80
C THR A 70 -9.07 10.98 5.73
N ASP A 71 -8.11 10.43 5.01
CA ASP A 71 -7.34 11.17 4.00
C ASP A 71 -8.21 11.38 2.76
N PRO A 72 -8.45 12.67 2.34
CA PRO A 72 -9.32 12.95 1.21
C PRO A 72 -8.73 12.62 -0.15
N ARG A 73 -7.46 12.17 -0.21
CA ARG A 73 -6.82 11.84 -1.48
C ARG A 73 -7.25 10.50 -2.03
N HIS A 74 -8.08 9.76 -1.30
CA HIS A 74 -8.68 8.53 -1.78
C HIS A 74 -10.09 8.35 -1.22
N THR A 75 -10.81 7.36 -1.76
CA THR A 75 -12.19 7.06 -1.35
C THR A 75 -12.47 5.57 -1.59
N GLY A 76 -13.63 5.12 -1.15
CA GLY A 76 -14.03 3.73 -1.37
C GLY A 76 -13.10 2.73 -0.73
N ILE A 77 -12.63 3.01 0.49
CA ILE A 77 -11.66 2.17 1.17
C ILE A 77 -12.30 0.85 1.55
N ARG A 78 -11.62 -0.24 1.21
CA ARG A 78 -12.04 -1.60 1.56
C ARG A 78 -10.93 -2.25 2.35
N LEU A 79 -11.25 -2.65 3.57
CA LEU A 79 -10.36 -3.48 4.38
C LEU A 79 -10.42 -4.90 3.84
N LEU A 80 -9.28 -5.41 3.37
CA LEU A 80 -9.21 -6.71 2.71
C LEU A 80 -8.74 -7.81 3.65
N ALA A 81 -7.86 -7.50 4.59
CA ALA A 81 -7.34 -8.49 5.54
C ALA A 81 -6.80 -7.85 6.79
N GLU A 82 -7.00 -8.51 7.91
CA GLU A 82 -6.31 -8.28 9.17
C GLU A 82 -5.89 -9.65 9.67
N GLN A 83 -4.59 -9.85 9.88
CA GLN A 83 -4.11 -11.16 10.28
C GLN A 83 -2.88 -11.04 11.19
N PRO A 84 -2.76 -11.95 12.16
CA PRO A 84 -1.55 -11.97 13.00
C PRO A 84 -0.35 -12.41 12.19
N LEU A 85 0.82 -11.93 12.57
CA LEU A 85 2.09 -12.28 11.94
C LEU A 85 3.06 -12.80 12.98
N ARG A 86 3.92 -13.74 12.57
CA ARG A 86 5.08 -14.13 13.35
C ARG A 86 6.26 -13.20 13.10
N ALA A 87 6.39 -12.71 11.86
CA ALA A 87 7.46 -11.82 11.46
C ALA A 87 6.97 -10.91 10.36
N ARG A 88 7.62 -9.75 10.23
CA ARG A 88 7.26 -8.80 9.18
C ARG A 88 7.68 -9.32 7.81
N GLY A 89 6.80 -9.16 6.83
CA GLY A 89 7.11 -9.47 5.44
C GLY A 89 7.78 -8.31 4.71
N PHE A 90 7.56 -7.07 5.18
CA PHE A 90 8.09 -5.85 4.57
C PHE A 90 8.95 -5.07 5.56
N SER A 91 9.85 -5.76 6.24
CA SER A 91 10.62 -5.22 7.36
C SER A 91 11.61 -4.11 6.98
N GLN A 92 11.97 -4.00 5.70
CA GLN A 92 12.98 -3.04 5.25
C GLN A 92 12.41 -1.64 4.98
N TRP A 93 11.08 -1.50 4.98
CA TRP A 93 10.45 -0.27 4.51
C TRP A 93 9.54 0.32 5.57
N SER A 94 9.83 1.54 6.06
CA SER A 94 8.81 2.31 6.80
C SER A 94 7.62 2.55 5.88
N MET A 95 7.87 2.80 4.58
CA MET A 95 6.85 2.70 3.55
C MET A 95 7.55 2.62 2.20
N GLY A 96 7.60 1.41 1.64
CA GLY A 96 8.02 1.22 0.25
C GLY A 96 6.88 1.60 -0.67
N VAL A 97 7.18 1.92 -1.93
CA VAL A 97 6.16 2.27 -2.90
C VAL A 97 6.53 1.74 -4.27
N ALA A 98 5.53 1.26 -5.00
CA ALA A 98 5.65 0.95 -6.41
C ALA A 98 4.41 1.48 -7.13
N GLU A 99 4.65 2.25 -8.19
CA GLU A 99 3.59 2.82 -9.01
C GLU A 99 3.54 2.08 -10.34
N ARG A 100 2.32 1.83 -10.86
CA ARG A 100 2.18 1.28 -12.19
C ARG A 100 2.47 2.36 -13.22
N ASP A 101 3.55 2.19 -13.96
CA ASP A 101 3.99 3.05 -15.03
C ASP A 101 4.46 2.18 -16.20
N GLU A 102 5.10 2.77 -17.20
CA GLU A 102 5.56 2.01 -18.37
C GLU A 102 6.55 0.91 -17.99
N THR A 103 7.36 1.12 -16.96
CA THR A 103 8.36 0.15 -16.53
C THR A 103 7.75 -1.02 -15.76
N THR A 104 6.76 -0.75 -14.92
CA THR A 104 6.20 -1.74 -14.00
C THR A 104 4.90 -2.37 -14.49
N ALA A 105 4.27 -1.83 -15.52
CA ALA A 105 2.95 -2.29 -15.99
C ALA A 105 2.91 -3.80 -16.25
N PHE A 106 3.99 -4.35 -16.82
CA PHE A 106 4.06 -5.78 -17.08
C PHE A 106 3.97 -6.59 -15.78
N ILE A 107 4.68 -6.16 -14.76
CA ILE A 107 4.66 -6.86 -13.46
C ILE A 107 3.27 -6.78 -12.83
N PHE A 108 2.66 -5.60 -12.83
CA PHE A 108 1.27 -5.47 -12.34
C PHE A 108 0.34 -6.41 -13.10
N GLY A 109 0.50 -6.50 -14.42
CA GLY A 109 -0.33 -7.36 -15.27
C GLY A 109 -0.17 -8.84 -14.96
N LEU A 110 1.02 -9.29 -14.55
CA LEU A 110 1.24 -10.68 -14.16
C LEU A 110 0.36 -11.09 -12.98
N TYR A 111 -0.05 -10.13 -12.15
CA TYR A 111 -0.89 -10.37 -10.99
C TYR A 111 -2.33 -9.94 -11.19
N GLY A 112 -2.72 -9.71 -12.46
CA GLY A 112 -4.10 -9.44 -12.82
C GLY A 112 -4.52 -7.98 -12.79
N VAL A 113 -3.61 -7.06 -12.49
CA VAL A 113 -3.95 -5.63 -12.37
C VAL A 113 -3.91 -4.96 -13.73
N SER A 114 -5.03 -4.36 -14.11
CA SER A 114 -5.19 -3.62 -15.36
C SER A 114 -6.16 -2.46 -15.11
N PRO A 115 -6.31 -1.53 -16.07
CA PRO A 115 -7.32 -0.46 -15.90
C PRO A 115 -8.74 -0.97 -15.69
N GLU A 116 -9.08 -2.12 -16.28
CA GLU A 116 -10.41 -2.73 -16.14
C GLU A 116 -10.58 -3.51 -14.84
N HIS A 117 -9.48 -4.03 -14.30
CA HIS A 117 -9.44 -4.82 -13.08
C HIS A 117 -8.32 -4.29 -12.19
N ASP A 118 -8.60 -3.17 -11.54
CA ASP A 118 -7.59 -2.43 -10.78
C ASP A 118 -7.36 -3.07 -9.39
N LEU A 119 -6.56 -2.43 -8.58
CA LEU A 119 -6.11 -2.98 -7.30
C LEU A 119 -7.26 -3.40 -6.39
N GLN A 120 -8.34 -2.61 -6.34
CA GLN A 120 -9.48 -2.92 -5.48
C GLN A 120 -10.27 -4.16 -5.92
N ASP A 121 -10.05 -4.64 -7.14
CA ASP A 121 -10.73 -5.82 -7.67
C ASP A 121 -9.94 -7.10 -7.47
N GLN A 122 -8.75 -7.02 -6.87
CA GLN A 122 -7.86 -8.15 -6.73
C GLN A 122 -8.07 -8.88 -5.40
N PRO A 123 -7.86 -10.21 -5.36
CA PRO A 123 -7.80 -10.91 -4.08
C PRO A 123 -6.56 -10.47 -3.29
N VAL A 124 -6.64 -10.56 -1.97
CA VAL A 124 -5.55 -10.09 -1.10
C VAL A 124 -4.24 -10.82 -1.38
N GLU A 125 -4.30 -12.11 -1.71
CA GLU A 125 -3.10 -12.89 -2.01
C GLU A 125 -2.37 -12.35 -3.23
N ALA A 126 -3.10 -11.93 -4.26
CA ALA A 126 -2.49 -11.34 -5.45
C ALA A 126 -1.80 -10.02 -5.11
N LEU A 127 -2.41 -9.20 -4.27
CA LEU A 127 -1.82 -7.93 -3.84
C LEU A 127 -0.55 -8.16 -3.02
N LEU A 128 -0.56 -9.12 -2.12
CA LEU A 128 0.63 -9.46 -1.33
C LEU A 128 1.76 -9.99 -2.19
N ASP A 129 1.44 -10.86 -3.14
CA ASP A 129 2.44 -11.40 -4.06
C ASP A 129 3.02 -10.31 -4.96
N LEU A 130 2.18 -9.42 -5.47
CA LEU A 130 2.61 -8.29 -6.29
C LEU A 130 3.51 -7.36 -5.48
N ALA A 131 3.10 -6.99 -4.27
CA ALA A 131 3.92 -6.13 -3.41
C ALA A 131 5.26 -6.80 -3.09
N GLY A 132 5.25 -8.10 -2.82
CA GLY A 132 6.47 -8.86 -2.57
C GLY A 132 7.41 -8.84 -3.78
N GLU A 133 6.87 -9.06 -4.98
CA GLU A 133 7.64 -9.02 -6.22
C GLU A 133 8.28 -7.65 -6.43
N LEU A 134 7.47 -6.59 -6.34
CA LEU A 134 7.95 -5.23 -6.58
C LEU A 134 8.95 -4.77 -5.51
N SER A 135 8.79 -5.22 -4.26
CA SER A 135 9.72 -4.86 -3.20
C SER A 135 11.11 -5.47 -3.43
N ARG A 136 11.19 -6.63 -4.08
CA ARG A 136 12.46 -7.27 -4.42
C ARG A 136 13.21 -6.56 -5.54
N HIS A 137 12.52 -5.77 -6.36
CA HIS A 137 13.15 -5.02 -7.44
C HIS A 137 13.69 -3.66 -6.99
N ARG A 138 13.52 -3.32 -5.73
CA ARG A 138 14.03 -2.08 -5.17
C ARG A 138 15.37 -2.35 -4.47
N ALA A 139 16.35 -1.61 -4.85
CA ALA A 139 17.68 -1.72 -4.21
C ALA A 139 17.79 -0.79 -3.02
#